data_597f350ee17ddb05136db10488423298
#
_entry.id   597f350ee17ddb05136db10488423298
#
_cell.length_a   1.000
_cell.length_b   1.000
_cell.length_c   1.000
_cell.angle_alpha   90.00
_cell.angle_beta   90.00
_cell.angle_gamma   90.00
#
_symmetry.space_group_name_H-M   'P 1'
#
loop_
_entity.id
_entity.type
_entity.pdbx_description
1 polymer ?
#
loop_
_entity_poly.entity_id
_entity_poly.type
_entity_poly.pdbx_seq_one_letter_code
_entity_poly.pdbx_strand_id
1 'polypeptide(L)'
;MRKIICIANQKGGVGKTTTAINLSSSLATAEKKVLLIDGDPQGNTTSGMGVDKASIEKKNLYHALIGRCSLEEIIVKTQIPTLDVAPANQDLVGVEIEFVSLEEREKKLKTLLAKLQAPYDYFIIDCPPSLGFLTLNALVASDYLIIPLQC
;
A
#
# COMPACT_ATOMS: atom_id res chain seq x y z
N MET A 1 3.91 -17.36 -8.36
CA MET A 1 2.56 -16.73 -8.34
C MET A 1 2.55 -15.64 -7.28
N ARG A 2 2.18 -14.44 -7.64
CA ARG A 2 2.06 -13.31 -6.71
C ARG A 2 0.83 -13.49 -5.83
N LYS A 3 0.92 -13.09 -4.57
CA LYS A 3 -0.23 -13.03 -3.66
C LYS A 3 -0.41 -11.61 -3.17
N ILE A 4 -1.60 -11.07 -3.29
CA ILE A 4 -1.96 -9.72 -2.87
C ILE A 4 -2.87 -9.83 -1.65
N ILE A 5 -2.41 -9.30 -0.53
CA ILE A 5 -3.10 -9.36 0.76
C ILE A 5 -3.37 -7.94 1.22
N CYS A 6 -4.63 -7.58 1.45
CA CYS A 6 -4.93 -6.31 2.10
C CYS A 6 -5.28 -6.50 3.57
N ILE A 7 -4.92 -5.52 4.36
CA ILE A 7 -5.19 -5.46 5.80
C ILE A 7 -6.12 -4.28 6.03
N ALA A 8 -7.36 -4.56 6.38
CA ALA A 8 -8.42 -3.57 6.46
C ALA A 8 -9.31 -3.78 7.68
N ASN A 9 -9.73 -2.67 8.28
CA ASN A 9 -10.80 -2.59 9.26
C ASN A 9 -11.24 -1.13 9.34
N GLN A 10 -12.55 -0.86 9.36
CA GLN A 10 -13.09 0.49 9.56
C GLN A 10 -12.67 1.13 10.88
N LYS A 11 -12.46 0.31 11.91
CA LYS A 11 -12.07 0.78 13.23
C LYS A 11 -10.60 1.17 13.25
N GLY A 12 -10.28 2.39 13.67
CA GLY A 12 -8.91 2.83 13.92
C GLY A 12 -8.32 2.18 15.18
N GLY A 13 -6.99 2.12 15.26
CA GLY A 13 -6.28 1.62 16.44
C GLY A 13 -6.41 0.12 16.70
N VAL A 14 -6.71 -0.69 15.69
CA VAL A 14 -6.84 -2.16 15.81
C VAL A 14 -5.60 -2.93 15.36
N GLY A 15 -4.50 -2.23 15.06
CA GLY A 15 -3.25 -2.86 14.70
C GLY A 15 -3.08 -3.18 13.21
N LYS A 16 -3.79 -2.48 12.31
CA LYS A 16 -3.62 -2.67 10.85
C LYS A 16 -2.18 -2.43 10.40
N THR A 17 -1.63 -1.26 10.71
CA THR A 17 -0.27 -0.88 10.35
C THR A 17 0.77 -1.81 10.99
N THR A 18 0.62 -2.11 12.28
CA THR A 18 1.49 -3.05 12.98
C THR A 18 1.46 -4.43 12.33
N THR A 19 0.28 -4.94 12.00
CA THR A 19 0.12 -6.23 11.30
C THR A 19 0.78 -6.19 9.93
N ALA A 20 0.58 -5.12 9.15
CA ALA A 20 1.17 -4.96 7.82
C ALA A 20 2.70 -4.99 7.87
N ILE A 21 3.30 -4.22 8.77
CA ILE A 21 4.75 -4.15 8.95
C ILE A 21 5.31 -5.50 9.42
N ASN A 22 4.70 -6.10 10.44
CA ASN A 22 5.20 -7.36 11.01
C ASN A 22 5.06 -8.53 10.04
N LEU A 23 3.93 -8.65 9.33
CA LEU A 23 3.74 -9.68 8.32
C LEU A 23 4.75 -9.53 7.18
N SER A 24 4.92 -8.32 6.66
CA SER A 24 5.86 -8.03 5.58
C SER A 24 7.30 -8.33 5.99
N SER A 25 7.69 -7.93 7.19
CA SER A 25 9.04 -8.18 7.72
C SER A 25 9.29 -9.67 7.95
N SER A 26 8.28 -10.40 8.45
CA SER A 26 8.39 -11.85 8.67
C SER A 26 8.52 -12.62 7.35
N LEU A 27 7.74 -12.25 6.34
CA LEU A 27 7.84 -12.85 5.01
C LEU A 27 9.21 -12.56 4.37
N ALA A 28 9.70 -11.34 4.51
CA ALA A 28 11.01 -10.95 4.00
C ALA A 28 12.14 -11.70 4.71
N THR A 29 12.04 -11.90 6.01
CA THR A 29 12.98 -12.73 6.79
C THR A 29 12.96 -14.19 6.33
N ALA A 30 11.82 -14.68 5.85
CA ALA A 30 11.68 -15.99 5.22
C ALA A 30 12.10 -15.98 3.73
N GLU A 31 12.92 -15.02 3.34
CA GLU A 31 13.49 -14.87 1.98
C GLU A 31 12.45 -14.66 0.86
N LYS A 32 11.23 -14.22 1.20
CA LYS A 32 10.24 -13.82 0.21
C LYS A 32 10.47 -12.37 -0.21
N LYS A 33 10.24 -12.09 -1.49
CA LYS A 33 10.28 -10.71 -2.01
C LYS A 33 8.94 -10.05 -1.77
N VAL A 34 8.92 -8.99 -0.98
CA VAL A 34 7.68 -8.33 -0.52
C VAL A 34 7.68 -6.86 -0.91
N LEU A 35 6.56 -6.40 -1.45
CA LEU A 35 6.25 -4.98 -1.58
C LEU A 35 5.15 -4.63 -0.57
N LEU A 36 5.50 -3.80 0.40
CA LEU A 36 4.56 -3.24 1.37
C LEU A 36 4.03 -1.91 0.83
N ILE A 37 2.71 -1.81 0.68
CA ILE A 37 2.04 -0.65 0.09
C ILE A 37 1.32 0.11 1.21
N ASP A 38 1.72 1.35 1.43
CA ASP A 38 1.06 2.23 2.38
C ASP A 38 -0.18 2.86 1.72
N GLY A 39 -1.35 2.35 2.04
CA GLY A 39 -2.63 2.85 1.52
C GLY A 39 -3.30 3.89 2.42
N ASP A 40 -2.64 4.31 3.51
CA ASP A 40 -3.18 5.27 4.47
C ASP A 40 -2.54 6.66 4.28
N PRO A 41 -3.34 7.73 4.07
CA PRO A 41 -2.82 9.10 3.98
C PRO A 41 -2.00 9.56 5.19
N GLN A 42 -2.19 8.95 6.36
CA GLN A 42 -1.38 9.27 7.55
C GLN A 42 0.08 8.84 7.36
N GLY A 43 0.37 7.88 6.49
CA GLY A 43 1.73 7.46 6.17
C GLY A 43 2.46 6.77 7.34
N ASN A 44 1.74 6.11 8.22
CA ASN A 44 2.35 5.44 9.39
C ASN A 44 3.19 4.22 9.01
N THR A 45 2.78 3.47 7.98
CA THR A 45 3.60 2.39 7.42
C THR A 45 4.89 2.96 6.82
N THR A 46 4.80 4.04 6.06
CA THR A 46 5.94 4.75 5.48
C THR A 46 6.95 5.14 6.55
N SER A 47 6.49 5.82 7.60
CA SER A 47 7.35 6.22 8.73
C SER A 47 7.89 5.03 9.50
N GLY A 48 7.05 4.02 9.74
CA GLY A 48 7.43 2.79 10.46
C GLY A 48 8.52 1.98 9.73
N MET A 49 8.61 2.11 8.41
CA MET A 49 9.66 1.48 7.60
C MET A 49 10.90 2.36 7.42
N GLY A 50 10.97 3.49 8.13
CA GLY A 50 12.13 4.38 8.11
C GLY A 50 12.25 5.26 6.88
N VAL A 51 11.18 5.42 6.10
CA VAL A 51 11.18 6.29 4.92
C VAL A 51 10.92 7.73 5.35
N ASP A 52 11.82 8.63 4.95
CA ASP A 52 11.65 10.06 5.19
C ASP A 52 10.55 10.62 4.29
N LYS A 53 9.51 11.18 4.89
CA LYS A 53 8.38 11.76 4.16
C LYS A 53 8.77 12.95 3.27
N ALA A 54 9.81 13.67 3.61
CA ALA A 54 10.33 14.76 2.75
C ALA A 54 10.90 14.21 1.43
N SER A 55 11.51 13.03 1.45
CA SER A 55 12.09 12.41 0.25
C SER A 55 11.05 11.92 -0.77
N ILE A 56 9.81 11.71 -0.35
CA ILE A 56 8.74 11.17 -1.17
C ILE A 56 7.65 12.19 -1.52
N GLU A 57 7.88 13.46 -1.23
CA GLU A 57 6.89 14.52 -1.42
C GLU A 57 6.36 14.60 -2.86
N LYS A 58 7.23 14.37 -3.85
CA LYS A 58 6.90 14.44 -5.28
C LYS A 58 6.68 13.08 -5.94
N LYS A 59 6.98 11.99 -5.24
CA LYS A 59 6.86 10.61 -5.76
C LYS A 59 6.39 9.67 -4.65
N ASN A 60 5.10 9.42 -4.63
CA ASN A 60 4.45 8.52 -3.68
C ASN A 60 3.23 7.85 -4.33
N LEU A 61 2.52 7.03 -3.57
CA LEU A 61 1.39 6.25 -4.09
C LEU A 61 0.30 7.12 -4.75
N TYR A 62 0.05 8.32 -4.23
CA TYR A 62 -0.89 9.25 -4.86
C TYR A 62 -0.52 9.53 -6.32
N HIS A 63 0.74 9.88 -6.57
CA HIS A 63 1.21 10.21 -7.93
C HIS A 63 1.10 9.03 -8.90
N ALA A 64 1.37 7.81 -8.41
CA ALA A 64 1.20 6.61 -9.22
C ALA A 64 -0.29 6.33 -9.52
N LEU A 65 -1.17 6.47 -8.53
CA LEU A 65 -2.61 6.24 -8.70
C LEU A 65 -3.27 7.21 -9.67
N ILE A 66 -2.83 8.47 -9.71
CA ILE A 66 -3.35 9.48 -10.66
C ILE A 66 -2.62 9.47 -12.02
N GLY A 67 -1.68 8.54 -12.22
CA GLY A 67 -1.00 8.34 -13.50
C GLY A 67 0.13 9.32 -13.80
N ARG A 68 0.67 10.03 -12.81
CA ARG A 68 1.80 10.95 -12.98
C ARG A 68 3.16 10.25 -13.06
N CYS A 69 3.26 9.04 -12.52
CA CYS A 69 4.46 8.20 -12.59
C CYS A 69 4.07 6.73 -12.52
N SER A 70 5.04 5.84 -12.77
CA SER A 70 4.82 4.41 -12.61
C SER A 70 4.95 3.99 -11.13
N LEU A 71 4.50 2.78 -10.81
CA LEU A 71 4.66 2.24 -9.47
C LEU A 71 6.15 1.99 -9.15
N GLU A 72 6.93 1.56 -10.14
CA GLU A 72 8.38 1.35 -10.00
C GLU A 72 9.12 2.62 -9.54
N GLU A 73 8.71 3.78 -10.04
CA GLU A 73 9.37 5.06 -9.74
C GLU A 73 9.18 5.53 -8.30
N ILE A 74 8.18 5.01 -7.60
CA ILE A 74 7.90 5.41 -6.21
C ILE A 74 8.42 4.40 -5.18
N ILE A 75 8.81 3.19 -5.60
CA ILE A 75 9.27 2.15 -4.69
C ILE A 75 10.59 2.56 -4.01
N VAL A 76 10.62 2.42 -2.69
CA VAL A 76 11.79 2.71 -1.86
C VAL A 76 12.30 1.43 -1.23
N LYS A 77 13.62 1.22 -1.29
CA LYS A 77 14.29 0.13 -0.60
C LYS A 77 14.26 0.35 0.91
N THR A 78 14.06 -0.71 1.67
CA THR A 78 14.16 -0.66 3.14
C THR A 78 15.50 -1.25 3.61
N GLN A 79 15.73 -1.25 4.93
CA GLN A 79 16.89 -1.91 5.53
C GLN A 79 16.82 -3.44 5.43
N ILE A 80 15.65 -4.00 5.16
CA ILE A 80 15.46 -5.44 4.97
C ILE A 80 15.61 -5.75 3.48
N PRO A 81 16.61 -6.55 3.05
CA PRO A 81 16.98 -6.67 1.62
C PRO A 81 15.86 -7.12 0.67
N THR A 82 14.90 -7.89 1.15
CA THR A 82 13.81 -8.44 0.33
C THR A 82 12.48 -7.72 0.58
N LEU A 83 12.48 -6.61 1.30
CA LEU A 83 11.31 -5.80 1.60
C LEU A 83 11.47 -4.39 1.05
N ASP A 84 10.60 -4.05 0.12
CA ASP A 84 10.48 -2.71 -0.42
C ASP A 84 9.15 -2.09 0.01
N VAL A 85 9.05 -0.76 -0.07
CA VAL A 85 7.85 -0.01 0.31
C VAL A 85 7.40 0.90 -0.83
N ALA A 86 6.09 0.91 -1.10
CA ALA A 86 5.43 1.96 -1.90
C ALA A 86 4.85 2.97 -0.90
N PRO A 87 5.51 4.13 -0.74
CA PRO A 87 5.21 5.06 0.35
C PRO A 87 4.02 5.95 0.07
N ALA A 88 3.43 6.49 1.14
CA ALA A 88 2.35 7.45 1.07
C ALA A 88 2.57 8.65 2.01
N ASN A 89 1.87 9.72 1.71
CA ASN A 89 1.72 10.90 2.55
C ASN A 89 0.30 11.44 2.45
N GLN A 90 0.04 12.62 3.00
CA GLN A 90 -1.29 13.23 3.02
C GLN A 90 -1.86 13.55 1.63
N ASP A 91 -1.05 13.63 0.58
CA ASP A 91 -1.53 13.84 -0.78
C ASP A 91 -2.52 12.75 -1.21
N LEU A 92 -2.40 11.57 -0.61
CA LEU A 92 -3.27 10.43 -0.90
C LEU A 92 -4.75 10.71 -0.63
N VAL A 93 -5.08 11.69 0.22
CA VAL A 93 -6.46 12.17 0.41
C VAL A 93 -7.07 12.65 -0.91
N GLY A 94 -6.27 13.18 -1.81
CA GLY A 94 -6.70 13.63 -3.14
C GLY A 94 -7.40 12.55 -3.97
N VAL A 95 -7.08 11.29 -3.75
CA VAL A 95 -7.72 10.15 -4.42
C VAL A 95 -9.24 10.13 -4.17
N GLU A 96 -9.68 10.42 -2.96
CA GLU A 96 -11.10 10.42 -2.59
C GLU A 96 -11.90 11.49 -3.34
N ILE A 97 -11.24 12.54 -3.81
CA ILE A 97 -11.85 13.63 -4.58
C ILE A 97 -11.72 13.36 -6.08
N GLU A 98 -10.52 13.05 -6.54
CA GLU A 98 -10.22 12.92 -7.97
C GLU A 98 -10.86 11.68 -8.60
N PHE A 99 -11.03 10.60 -7.84
CA PHE A 99 -11.61 9.36 -8.36
C PHE A 99 -13.13 9.41 -8.54
N VAL A 100 -13.82 10.39 -7.96
CA VAL A 100 -15.29 10.49 -8.06
C VAL A 100 -15.78 10.45 -9.51
N SER A 101 -15.07 11.14 -10.41
CA SER A 101 -15.44 11.25 -11.84
C SER A 101 -14.74 10.26 -12.76
N LEU A 102 -13.86 9.39 -12.23
CA LEU A 102 -13.09 8.47 -13.06
C LEU A 102 -13.84 7.16 -13.33
N GLU A 103 -13.74 6.68 -14.57
CA GLU A 103 -14.17 5.33 -14.90
C GLU A 103 -13.20 4.30 -14.30
N GLU A 104 -13.75 3.13 -13.95
CA GLU A 104 -13.00 2.03 -13.35
C GLU A 104 -12.12 2.46 -12.15
N ARG A 105 -12.60 3.46 -11.41
CA ARG A 105 -11.89 4.06 -10.27
C ARG A 105 -11.51 3.05 -9.18
N GLU A 106 -12.29 2.01 -9.03
CA GLU A 106 -12.02 0.92 -8.06
C GLU A 106 -10.90 -0.02 -8.49
N LYS A 107 -10.46 0.03 -9.74
CA LYS A 107 -9.45 -0.87 -10.32
C LYS A 107 -8.07 -0.21 -10.50
N LYS A 108 -7.89 1.04 -10.11
CA LYS A 108 -6.65 1.78 -10.38
C LYS A 108 -5.42 1.10 -9.76
N LEU A 109 -5.49 0.70 -8.49
CA LEU A 109 -4.40 -0.01 -7.83
C LEU A 109 -4.15 -1.38 -8.46
N LYS A 110 -5.20 -2.14 -8.76
CA LYS A 110 -5.09 -3.44 -9.44
C LYS A 110 -4.34 -3.30 -10.77
N THR A 111 -4.66 -2.28 -11.55
CA THR A 111 -4.01 -1.99 -12.83
C THR A 111 -2.53 -1.64 -12.65
N LEU A 112 -2.19 -0.84 -11.63
CA LEU A 112 -0.79 -0.51 -11.31
C LEU A 112 0.00 -1.77 -10.95
N LEU A 113 -0.54 -2.61 -10.07
CA LEU A 113 0.12 -3.86 -9.66
C LEU A 113 0.31 -4.83 -10.82
N ALA A 114 -0.66 -4.89 -11.74
CA ALA A 114 -0.56 -5.75 -12.92
C ALA A 114 0.56 -5.31 -13.89
N LYS A 115 0.85 -4.03 -13.96
CA LYS A 115 1.92 -3.47 -14.82
C LYS A 115 3.31 -3.64 -14.22
N LEU A 116 3.43 -3.84 -12.93
CA LEU A 116 4.70 -3.95 -12.24
C LEU A 116 5.47 -5.19 -12.69
N GLN A 117 6.67 -5.01 -13.24
CA GLN A 117 7.51 -6.10 -13.75
C GLN A 117 8.38 -6.75 -12.67
N ALA A 118 8.61 -6.07 -11.55
CA ALA A 118 9.45 -6.57 -10.48
C ALA A 118 8.91 -7.91 -9.89
N PRO A 119 9.79 -8.88 -9.58
CA PRO A 119 9.40 -10.23 -9.20
C PRO A 119 9.08 -10.35 -7.71
N TYR A 120 8.07 -9.64 -7.22
CA TYR A 120 7.58 -9.80 -5.84
C TYR A 120 6.74 -11.07 -5.71
N ASP A 121 6.94 -11.77 -4.57
CA ASP A 121 6.12 -12.93 -4.17
C ASP A 121 4.82 -12.47 -3.50
N TYR A 122 4.90 -11.39 -2.69
CA TYR A 122 3.79 -10.84 -1.93
C TYR A 122 3.66 -9.33 -2.09
N PHE A 123 2.43 -8.88 -2.16
CA PHE A 123 2.04 -7.49 -2.00
C PHE A 123 1.18 -7.40 -0.74
N ILE A 124 1.59 -6.57 0.20
CA ILE A 124 0.84 -6.31 1.44
C ILE A 124 0.35 -4.87 1.39
N ILE A 125 -0.96 -4.67 1.52
CA ILE A 125 -1.58 -3.34 1.43
C ILE A 125 -2.14 -2.97 2.80
N ASP A 126 -1.61 -1.90 3.39
CA ASP A 126 -2.14 -1.30 4.63
C ASP A 126 -3.22 -0.28 4.28
N CYS A 127 -4.46 -0.53 4.70
CA CYS A 127 -5.61 0.30 4.38
C CYS A 127 -5.88 1.35 5.47
N PRO A 128 -6.47 2.52 5.11
CA PRO A 128 -6.92 3.49 6.09
C PRO A 128 -8.16 2.99 6.86
N PRO A 129 -8.49 3.59 8.01
CA PRO A 129 -9.67 3.22 8.80
C PRO A 129 -10.96 3.84 8.21
N SER A 130 -11.21 3.61 6.93
CA SER A 130 -12.37 4.14 6.20
C SER A 130 -12.78 3.19 5.09
N LEU A 131 -13.97 3.35 4.52
CA LEU A 131 -14.47 2.61 3.35
C LEU A 131 -14.51 3.48 2.09
N GLY A 132 -13.55 4.41 1.92
CA GLY A 132 -13.44 5.22 0.72
C GLY A 132 -12.79 4.48 -0.45
N PHE A 133 -12.41 5.24 -1.49
CA PHE A 133 -11.80 4.68 -2.71
C PHE A 133 -10.46 3.99 -2.47
N LEU A 134 -9.68 4.44 -1.48
CA LEU A 134 -8.41 3.80 -1.14
C LEU A 134 -8.63 2.36 -0.65
N THR A 135 -9.54 2.16 0.28
CA THR A 135 -9.87 0.81 0.78
C THR A 135 -10.53 -0.03 -0.29
N LEU A 136 -11.44 0.54 -1.09
CA LEU A 136 -12.07 -0.15 -2.20
C LEU A 136 -11.05 -0.62 -3.24
N ASN A 137 -10.08 0.22 -3.60
CA ASN A 137 -8.99 -0.16 -4.50
C ASN A 137 -8.15 -1.30 -3.95
N ALA A 138 -7.83 -1.27 -2.66
CA ALA A 138 -7.09 -2.35 -2.00
C ALA A 138 -7.87 -3.67 -2.03
N LEU A 139 -9.16 -3.64 -1.72
CA LEU A 139 -10.03 -4.83 -1.75
C LEU A 139 -10.14 -5.42 -3.16
N VAL A 140 -10.37 -4.59 -4.17
CA VAL A 140 -10.50 -5.04 -5.57
C VAL A 140 -9.19 -5.61 -6.12
N ALA A 141 -8.05 -5.10 -5.66
CA ALA A 141 -6.74 -5.57 -6.08
C ALA A 141 -6.32 -6.89 -5.40
N SER A 142 -6.91 -7.21 -4.25
CA SER A 142 -6.40 -8.26 -3.37
C SER A 142 -6.99 -9.64 -3.64
N ASP A 143 -6.17 -10.67 -3.39
CA ASP A 143 -6.58 -12.08 -3.37
C ASP A 143 -7.08 -12.49 -1.98
N TYR A 144 -6.56 -11.86 -0.93
CA TYR A 144 -6.83 -12.18 0.48
C TYR A 144 -7.05 -10.92 1.30
N LEU A 145 -7.90 -11.03 2.31
CA LEU A 145 -8.19 -9.97 3.28
C LEU A 145 -7.85 -10.45 4.70
N ILE A 146 -7.08 -9.65 5.43
CA ILE A 146 -6.86 -9.82 6.86
C ILE A 146 -7.58 -8.70 7.60
N ILE A 147 -8.42 -9.07 8.55
CA ILE A 147 -9.15 -8.12 9.42
C ILE A 147 -8.62 -8.28 10.84
N PRO A 148 -7.72 -7.40 11.31
CA PRO A 148 -7.29 -7.42 12.69
C PRO A 148 -8.45 -7.10 13.63
N LEU A 149 -8.62 -7.90 14.68
CA LEU A 149 -9.65 -7.71 15.67
C LEU A 149 -9.00 -7.55 17.05
N GLN A 150 -9.50 -6.58 17.83
CA GLN A 150 -9.17 -6.48 19.25
C GLN A 150 -10.20 -7.24 20.08
N CYS A 151 -9.71 -8.07 20.96
CA CYS A 151 -10.54 -8.80 21.93
C CYS A 151 -10.76 -7.97 23.19
#